data_63e69ef9f1fdacfa0ea44f94d9716d78
#
_entry.id   63e69ef9f1fdacfa0ea44f94d9716d78
#
_cell.length_a   1.000
_cell.length_b   1.000
_cell.length_c   1.000
_cell.angle_alpha   90.00
_cell.angle_beta   90.00
_cell.angle_gamma   90.00
#
_symmetry.space_group_name_H-M   'P 1'
#
loop_
_entity.id
_entity.type
_entity.pdbx_description
1 polymer ?
#
loop_
_entity_poly.entity_id
_entity_poly.type
_entity_poly.pdbx_seq_one_letter_code
_entity_poly.pdbx_strand_id
1 'polypeptide(L)'
;MLTTGVKSLDELLGGGIGEGVLTQVYGSFATGKTTLAVQIGLLSGGRVAYIDTEGGFSPERLGQIAEARGLDPEDALSRFILFTPADFKEQRRVIGNLKKVVDRGFSLVVVDSITAHYRVEEHRRNLTAELGKQLQVLLWIARKNDIPVIVINQVHFDSRVERMKPVAEHTLGYRTKDILRLDRLSSPGLRVAILERHRFRPEGGMVYFRITEKGIEEAINGAKKITP
;
A
#
# COMPACT_ATOMS: atom_id res chain seq x y z
N MET A 1 4.20 11.31 10.14
CA MET A 1 3.49 10.01 9.88
C MET A 1 2.10 10.31 9.34
N LEU A 2 1.61 9.52 8.40
CA LEU A 2 0.24 9.64 7.89
C LEU A 2 -0.69 8.66 8.58
N THR A 3 -1.86 9.14 9.04
CA THR A 3 -2.91 8.30 9.62
C THR A 3 -3.52 7.38 8.56
N THR A 4 -3.87 6.17 8.96
CA THR A 4 -4.69 5.26 8.15
C THR A 4 -6.18 5.61 8.23
N GLY A 5 -6.57 6.44 9.20
CA GLY A 5 -7.97 6.74 9.53
C GLY A 5 -8.67 5.64 10.33
N VAL A 6 -7.90 4.68 10.85
CA VAL A 6 -8.34 3.59 11.73
C VAL A 6 -7.40 3.59 12.94
N LYS A 7 -7.92 3.98 14.10
CA LYS A 7 -7.11 4.23 15.30
C LYS A 7 -6.28 3.02 15.71
N SER A 8 -6.89 1.84 15.76
CA SER A 8 -6.19 0.62 16.14
C SER A 8 -5.07 0.24 15.15
N LEU A 9 -5.26 0.53 13.86
CA LEU A 9 -4.23 0.30 12.84
C LEU A 9 -3.10 1.32 12.96
N ASP A 10 -3.40 2.58 13.27
CA ASP A 10 -2.39 3.58 13.55
C ASP A 10 -1.58 3.22 14.80
N GLU A 11 -2.23 2.75 15.87
CA GLU A 11 -1.55 2.27 17.09
C GLU A 11 -0.64 1.06 16.78
N LEU A 12 -1.10 0.11 15.97
CA LEU A 12 -0.29 -1.03 15.50
C LEU A 12 0.97 -0.57 14.77
N LEU A 13 0.84 0.45 13.91
CA LEU A 13 1.91 1.04 13.11
C LEU A 13 2.75 2.09 13.87
N GLY A 14 2.48 2.30 15.17
CA GLY A 14 3.24 3.25 15.98
C GLY A 14 2.92 4.72 15.71
N GLY A 15 1.72 5.00 15.20
CA GLY A 15 1.20 6.34 14.91
C GLY A 15 0.79 6.54 13.44
N GLY A 16 0.83 5.48 12.61
CA GLY A 16 0.49 5.53 11.19
C GLY A 16 1.65 5.18 10.26
N ILE A 17 1.51 5.51 8.98
CA ILE A 17 2.52 5.21 7.95
C ILE A 17 3.73 6.14 8.10
N GLY A 18 4.90 5.55 8.23
CA GLY A 18 6.15 6.27 8.50
C GLY A 18 6.71 7.02 7.29
N GLU A 19 7.25 8.21 7.54
CA GLU A 19 7.96 9.02 6.56
C GLU A 19 9.40 8.54 6.34
N GLY A 20 9.97 8.86 5.19
CA GLY A 20 11.35 8.52 4.83
C GLY A 20 11.62 7.03 4.61
N VAL A 21 10.56 6.21 4.50
CA VAL A 21 10.67 4.76 4.33
C VAL A 21 9.70 4.22 3.29
N LEU A 22 9.95 2.97 2.88
CA LEU A 22 9.00 2.18 2.13
C LEU A 22 8.20 1.29 3.07
N THR A 23 6.88 1.42 3.03
CA THR A 23 5.93 0.50 3.68
C THR A 23 5.36 -0.44 2.62
N GLN A 24 5.54 -1.73 2.82
CA GLN A 24 4.90 -2.76 1.99
C GLN A 24 3.56 -3.16 2.58
N VAL A 25 2.52 -3.09 1.76
CA VAL A 25 1.20 -3.65 2.09
C VAL A 25 0.94 -4.79 1.13
N TYR A 26 0.73 -6.01 1.65
CA TYR A 26 0.50 -7.16 0.80
C TYR A 26 -0.64 -8.05 1.32
N GLY A 27 -1.11 -8.94 0.48
CA GLY A 27 -2.18 -9.88 0.79
C GLY A 27 -2.91 -10.36 -0.45
N SER A 28 -3.80 -11.30 -0.27
CA SER A 28 -4.61 -11.89 -1.35
C SER A 28 -5.53 -10.84 -1.99
N PHE A 29 -6.20 -11.24 -3.06
CA PHE A 29 -7.23 -10.42 -3.71
C PHE A 29 -8.33 -10.01 -2.72
N ALA A 30 -8.87 -8.78 -2.88
CA ALA A 30 -9.96 -8.22 -2.08
C ALA A 30 -9.70 -8.12 -0.56
N THR A 31 -8.44 -8.02 -0.13
CA THR A 31 -8.09 -7.78 1.28
C THR A 31 -8.14 -6.31 1.69
N GLY A 32 -8.30 -5.37 0.72
CA GLY A 32 -8.43 -3.94 1.00
C GLY A 32 -7.15 -3.12 0.81
N LYS A 33 -6.12 -3.67 0.17
CA LYS A 33 -4.84 -2.98 -0.06
C LYS A 33 -5.01 -1.63 -0.77
N THR A 34 -5.67 -1.64 -1.93
CA THR A 34 -5.99 -0.43 -2.71
C THR A 34 -6.85 0.54 -1.91
N THR A 35 -7.89 0.04 -1.24
CA THR A 35 -8.77 0.88 -0.39
C THR A 35 -8.00 1.56 0.74
N LEU A 36 -7.08 0.84 1.38
CA LEU A 36 -6.22 1.39 2.42
C LEU A 36 -5.31 2.51 1.87
N ALA A 37 -4.65 2.26 0.74
CA ALA A 37 -3.75 3.25 0.13
C ALA A 37 -4.50 4.50 -0.34
N VAL A 38 -5.67 4.34 -0.97
CA VAL A 38 -6.54 5.46 -1.37
C VAL A 38 -6.99 6.26 -0.15
N GLN A 39 -7.43 5.59 0.92
CA GLN A 39 -7.86 6.26 2.16
C GLN A 39 -6.72 7.04 2.83
N ILE A 40 -5.52 6.47 2.91
CA ILE A 40 -4.34 7.17 3.45
C ILE A 40 -4.03 8.40 2.58
N GLY A 41 -4.05 8.25 1.26
CA GLY A 41 -3.85 9.36 0.33
C GLY A 41 -4.89 10.46 0.50
N LEU A 42 -6.16 10.10 0.66
CA LEU A 42 -7.26 11.04 0.93
C LEU A 42 -7.02 11.83 2.22
N LEU A 43 -6.56 11.16 3.27
CA LEU A 43 -6.34 11.76 4.60
C LEU A 43 -5.00 12.50 4.71
N SER A 44 -4.11 12.38 3.72
CA SER A 44 -2.77 12.96 3.76
C SER A 44 -2.74 14.49 3.63
N GLY A 45 -3.80 15.08 3.09
CA GLY A 45 -3.97 16.54 2.94
C GLY A 45 -3.13 17.19 1.84
N GLY A 46 -2.14 16.49 1.27
CA GLY A 46 -1.30 16.98 0.18
C GLY A 46 -1.52 16.23 -1.13
N ARG A 47 -0.67 16.50 -2.14
CA ARG A 47 -0.70 15.77 -3.41
C ARG A 47 -0.22 14.32 -3.23
N VAL A 48 -0.85 13.41 -3.96
CA VAL A 48 -0.54 11.98 -3.97
C VAL A 48 -0.08 11.58 -5.37
N ALA A 49 1.14 11.04 -5.49
CA ALA A 49 1.57 10.38 -6.72
C ALA A 49 1.13 8.91 -6.65
N TYR A 50 0.15 8.54 -7.46
CA TYR A 50 -0.43 7.19 -7.48
C TYR A 50 -0.08 6.49 -8.79
N ILE A 51 0.72 5.42 -8.70
CA ILE A 51 1.07 4.57 -9.85
C ILE A 51 0.15 3.35 -9.81
N ASP A 52 -0.81 3.30 -10.72
CA ASP A 52 -1.76 2.19 -10.89
C ASP A 52 -1.30 1.29 -12.05
N THR A 53 -0.91 0.07 -11.74
CA THR A 53 -0.44 -0.91 -12.73
C THR A 53 -1.48 -1.99 -13.04
N GLU A 54 -2.60 -2.00 -12.31
CA GLU A 54 -3.64 -3.02 -12.42
C GLU A 54 -4.99 -2.46 -12.88
N GLY A 55 -5.12 -1.13 -13.01
CA GLY A 55 -6.40 -0.47 -13.29
C GLY A 55 -7.38 -0.54 -12.11
N GLY A 56 -6.85 -0.64 -10.89
CA GLY A 56 -7.65 -0.78 -9.67
C GLY A 56 -8.07 0.54 -9.02
N PHE A 57 -7.52 1.66 -9.46
CA PHE A 57 -7.89 2.97 -8.96
C PHE A 57 -9.25 3.38 -9.51
N SER A 58 -10.21 3.68 -8.63
CA SER A 58 -11.54 4.18 -9.01
C SER A 58 -11.77 5.57 -8.42
N PRO A 59 -11.91 6.60 -9.30
CA PRO A 59 -12.31 7.94 -8.89
C PRO A 59 -13.64 7.95 -8.14
N GLU A 60 -14.61 7.12 -8.57
CA GLU A 60 -15.91 7.01 -7.93
C GLU A 60 -15.79 6.49 -6.51
N ARG A 61 -14.92 5.48 -6.31
CA ARG A 61 -14.68 4.92 -4.98
C ARG A 61 -13.96 5.92 -4.07
N LEU A 62 -13.02 6.68 -4.60
CA LEU A 62 -12.36 7.76 -3.86
C LEU A 62 -13.38 8.81 -3.45
N GLY A 63 -14.24 9.27 -4.38
CA GLY A 63 -15.30 10.24 -4.11
C GLY A 63 -16.27 9.76 -3.04
N GLN A 64 -16.72 8.50 -3.11
CA GLN A 64 -17.58 7.88 -2.09
C GLN A 64 -16.94 7.90 -0.69
N ILE A 65 -15.66 7.55 -0.60
CA ILE A 65 -14.95 7.57 0.69
C ILE A 65 -14.77 9.01 1.21
N ALA A 66 -14.48 9.96 0.31
CA ALA A 66 -14.33 11.37 0.65
C ALA A 66 -15.62 11.93 1.23
N GLU A 67 -16.74 11.78 0.51
CA GLU A 67 -18.06 12.25 0.93
C GLU A 67 -18.47 11.64 2.27
N ALA A 68 -18.31 10.32 2.43
CA ALA A 68 -18.66 9.62 3.67
C ALA A 68 -17.80 10.04 4.89
N ARG A 69 -16.67 10.74 4.62
CA ARG A 69 -15.78 11.32 5.64
C ARG A 69 -15.91 12.84 5.78
N GLY A 70 -16.90 13.45 5.09
CA GLY A 70 -17.16 14.88 5.14
C GLY A 70 -16.12 15.72 4.38
N LEU A 71 -15.42 15.13 3.41
CA LEU A 71 -14.46 15.80 2.53
C LEU A 71 -15.12 16.06 1.18
N ASP A 72 -14.71 17.13 0.51
CA ASP A 72 -15.16 17.43 -0.83
C ASP A 72 -14.55 16.44 -1.84
N PRO A 73 -15.37 15.69 -2.63
CA PRO A 73 -14.86 14.67 -3.56
C PRO A 73 -14.02 15.24 -4.70
N GLU A 74 -14.34 16.43 -5.21
CA GLU A 74 -13.61 17.05 -6.33
C GLU A 74 -12.24 17.55 -5.86
N ASP A 75 -12.19 18.22 -4.70
CA ASP A 75 -10.92 18.61 -4.08
C ASP A 75 -10.06 17.38 -3.78
N ALA A 76 -10.66 16.34 -3.18
CA ALA A 76 -9.96 15.11 -2.88
C ALA A 76 -9.35 14.45 -4.12
N LEU A 77 -10.13 14.34 -5.22
CA LEU A 77 -9.66 13.75 -6.47
C LEU A 77 -8.57 14.60 -7.12
N SER A 78 -8.69 15.94 -7.08
CA SER A 78 -7.72 16.87 -7.69
C SER A 78 -6.30 16.72 -7.13
N ARG A 79 -6.17 16.18 -5.92
CA ARG A 79 -4.88 15.94 -5.26
C ARG A 79 -4.18 14.66 -5.73
N PHE A 80 -4.88 13.75 -6.41
CA PHE A 80 -4.28 12.52 -6.92
C PHE A 80 -3.74 12.71 -8.33
N ILE A 81 -2.44 12.51 -8.50
CA ILE A 81 -1.76 12.48 -9.80
C ILE A 81 -1.54 11.03 -10.17
N LEU A 82 -2.36 10.56 -11.12
CA LEU A 82 -2.40 9.16 -11.53
C LEU A 82 -1.41 8.89 -12.67
N PHE A 83 -0.65 7.80 -12.55
CA PHE A 83 0.23 7.25 -13.57
C PHE A 83 -0.19 5.81 -13.84
N THR A 84 -0.40 5.48 -15.12
CA THR A 84 -0.89 4.15 -15.54
C THR A 84 0.08 3.51 -16.54
N PRO A 85 1.25 3.02 -16.07
CA PRO A 85 2.21 2.38 -16.96
C PRO A 85 1.64 1.08 -17.55
N ALA A 86 1.85 0.85 -18.85
CA ALA A 86 1.33 -0.31 -19.55
C ALA A 86 2.18 -1.58 -19.38
N ASP A 87 3.45 -1.45 -19.01
CA ASP A 87 4.39 -2.56 -18.84
C ASP A 87 5.46 -2.24 -17.78
N PHE A 88 6.31 -3.22 -17.48
CA PHE A 88 7.38 -3.08 -16.47
C PHE A 88 8.44 -2.04 -16.87
N LYS A 89 8.72 -1.87 -18.16
CA LYS A 89 9.68 -0.88 -18.68
C LYS A 89 9.12 0.53 -18.48
N GLU A 90 7.84 0.72 -18.77
CA GLU A 90 7.18 2.00 -18.54
C GLU A 90 7.05 2.30 -17.05
N GLN A 91 6.69 1.32 -16.21
CA GLN A 91 6.69 1.45 -14.75
C GLN A 91 8.04 1.95 -14.24
N ARG A 92 9.15 1.37 -14.73
CA ARG A 92 10.51 1.83 -14.40
C ARG A 92 10.74 3.29 -14.81
N ARG A 93 10.28 3.68 -16.01
CA ARG A 93 10.40 5.04 -16.52
C ARG A 93 9.61 6.04 -15.67
N VAL A 94 8.37 5.70 -15.34
CA VAL A 94 7.49 6.52 -14.48
C VAL A 94 8.14 6.71 -13.11
N ILE A 95 8.53 5.62 -12.43
CA ILE A 95 9.17 5.69 -11.11
C ILE A 95 10.47 6.51 -11.18
N GLY A 96 11.27 6.34 -12.24
CA GLY A 96 12.49 7.14 -12.46
C GLY A 96 12.21 8.64 -12.57
N ASN A 97 11.13 9.02 -13.25
CA ASN A 97 10.72 10.40 -13.47
C ASN A 97 10.11 11.04 -12.22
N LEU A 98 9.57 10.27 -11.27
CA LEU A 98 9.07 10.81 -10.00
C LEU A 98 10.13 11.63 -9.25
N LYS A 99 11.42 11.35 -9.44
CA LYS A 99 12.52 12.17 -8.87
C LYS A 99 12.45 13.64 -9.26
N LYS A 100 11.83 13.97 -10.40
CA LYS A 100 11.66 15.31 -10.92
C LYS A 100 10.29 15.92 -10.63
N VAL A 101 9.31 15.06 -10.40
CA VAL A 101 7.90 15.43 -10.21
C VAL A 101 7.57 15.62 -8.74
N VAL A 102 8.06 14.72 -7.88
CA VAL A 102 7.76 14.76 -6.44
C VAL A 102 8.60 15.83 -5.75
N ASP A 103 7.92 16.81 -5.21
CA ASP A 103 8.45 17.91 -4.42
C ASP A 103 7.78 17.98 -3.03
N ARG A 104 8.02 19.07 -2.29
CA ARG A 104 7.47 19.28 -0.94
C ARG A 104 5.94 19.42 -0.87
N GLY A 105 5.27 19.58 -2.01
CA GLY A 105 3.80 19.61 -2.07
C GLY A 105 3.17 18.22 -2.12
N PHE A 106 3.98 17.16 -2.26
CA PHE A 106 3.50 15.79 -2.17
C PHE A 106 3.57 15.28 -0.74
N SER A 107 2.55 14.57 -0.33
CA SER A 107 2.43 13.95 1.00
C SER A 107 2.58 12.43 0.95
N LEU A 108 2.41 11.80 -0.22
CA LEU A 108 2.44 10.35 -0.36
C LEU A 108 2.80 9.94 -1.79
N VAL A 109 3.52 8.84 -1.91
CA VAL A 109 3.65 8.07 -3.17
C VAL A 109 3.09 6.67 -2.95
N VAL A 110 2.26 6.21 -3.88
CA VAL A 110 1.69 4.84 -3.88
C VAL A 110 2.07 4.15 -5.18
N VAL A 111 2.44 2.87 -5.10
CA VAL A 111 2.60 1.99 -6.27
C VAL A 111 1.70 0.77 -6.09
N ASP A 112 0.62 0.69 -6.85
CA ASP A 112 -0.42 -0.35 -6.79
C ASP A 112 -0.59 -1.09 -8.14
N SER A 113 0.05 -2.25 -8.31
CA SER A 113 1.03 -2.89 -7.45
C SER A 113 2.43 -2.82 -8.06
N ILE A 114 3.44 -2.86 -7.21
CA ILE A 114 4.86 -2.85 -7.65
C ILE A 114 5.24 -4.10 -8.44
N THR A 115 4.47 -5.17 -8.33
CA THR A 115 4.78 -6.50 -8.87
C THR A 115 3.85 -6.99 -9.96
N ALA A 116 2.81 -6.25 -10.38
CA ALA A 116 1.90 -6.71 -11.42
C ALA A 116 2.65 -6.99 -12.74
N HIS A 117 3.31 -6.00 -13.30
CA HIS A 117 4.08 -6.17 -14.53
C HIS A 117 5.33 -7.04 -14.35
N TYR A 118 5.94 -7.06 -13.15
CA TYR A 118 7.03 -7.97 -12.81
C TYR A 118 6.64 -9.44 -13.02
N ARG A 119 5.45 -9.84 -12.61
CA ARG A 119 4.96 -11.22 -12.76
C ARG A 119 4.76 -11.64 -14.21
N VAL A 120 4.29 -10.73 -15.05
CA VAL A 120 4.06 -11.00 -16.49
C VAL A 120 5.38 -11.26 -17.23
N GLU A 121 6.45 -10.59 -16.80
CA GLU A 121 7.77 -10.70 -17.43
C GLU A 121 8.73 -11.64 -16.67
N GLU A 122 8.26 -12.52 -15.81
CA GLU A 122 9.05 -13.32 -14.86
C GLU A 122 10.24 -14.10 -15.49
N HIS A 123 10.14 -14.42 -16.77
CA HIS A 123 11.22 -15.12 -17.51
C HIS A 123 12.30 -14.20 -18.10
N ARG A 124 12.17 -12.88 -17.97
CA ARG A 124 13.11 -11.92 -18.48
C ARG A 124 14.36 -11.83 -17.59
N ARG A 125 15.56 -11.85 -18.22
CA ARG A 125 16.83 -11.68 -17.49
C ARG A 125 16.89 -10.31 -16.79
N ASN A 126 17.52 -10.26 -15.62
CA ASN A 126 17.76 -9.06 -14.80
C ASN A 126 16.50 -8.39 -14.18
N LEU A 127 15.34 -9.00 -14.29
CA LEU A 127 14.08 -8.41 -13.81
C LEU A 127 14.14 -8.07 -12.31
N THR A 128 14.68 -8.96 -11.49
CA THR A 128 14.85 -8.77 -10.04
C THR A 128 15.76 -7.57 -9.74
N ALA A 129 16.85 -7.41 -10.51
CA ALA A 129 17.75 -6.27 -10.34
C ALA A 129 17.07 -4.95 -10.75
N GLU A 130 16.26 -4.97 -11.81
CA GLU A 130 15.48 -3.79 -12.25
C GLU A 130 14.43 -3.41 -11.22
N LEU A 131 13.69 -4.37 -10.63
CA LEU A 131 12.77 -4.13 -9.52
C LEU A 131 13.51 -3.53 -8.32
N GLY A 132 14.67 -4.09 -7.99
CA GLY A 132 15.53 -3.56 -6.93
C GLY A 132 15.94 -2.10 -7.14
N LYS A 133 16.23 -1.70 -8.39
CA LYS A 133 16.53 -0.29 -8.73
C LYS A 133 15.30 0.61 -8.59
N GLN A 134 14.12 0.15 -8.97
CA GLN A 134 12.88 0.90 -8.78
C GLN A 134 12.61 1.17 -7.29
N LEU A 135 12.73 0.14 -6.44
CA LEU A 135 12.59 0.30 -4.98
C LEU A 135 13.64 1.24 -4.39
N GLN A 136 14.86 1.25 -4.93
CA GLN A 136 15.90 2.19 -4.50
C GLN A 136 15.55 3.64 -4.86
N VAL A 137 14.97 3.87 -6.04
CA VAL A 137 14.47 5.20 -6.45
C VAL A 137 13.35 5.66 -5.51
N LEU A 138 12.38 4.80 -5.23
CA LEU A 138 11.27 5.10 -4.32
C LEU A 138 11.78 5.41 -2.90
N LEU A 139 12.74 4.65 -2.39
CA LEU A 139 13.35 4.92 -1.08
C LEU A 139 14.10 6.26 -1.06
N TRP A 140 14.79 6.60 -2.14
CA TRP A 140 15.44 7.90 -2.28
C TRP A 140 14.42 9.05 -2.25
N ILE A 141 13.28 8.91 -2.97
CA ILE A 141 12.19 9.90 -2.98
C ILE A 141 11.62 10.07 -1.56
N ALA A 142 11.34 8.96 -0.88
CA ALA A 142 10.84 8.97 0.49
C ALA A 142 11.74 9.79 1.42
N ARG A 143 13.05 9.51 1.38
CA ARG A 143 14.04 10.16 2.25
C ARG A 143 14.31 11.61 1.90
N LYS A 144 14.39 11.92 0.58
CA LYS A 144 14.69 13.30 0.13
C LYS A 144 13.58 14.26 0.48
N ASN A 145 12.33 13.82 0.40
CA ASN A 145 11.16 14.68 0.59
C ASN A 145 10.51 14.51 1.97
N ASP A 146 11.03 13.57 2.78
CA ASP A 146 10.49 13.19 4.10
C ASP A 146 8.99 12.79 4.05
N ILE A 147 8.64 11.99 3.05
CA ILE A 147 7.28 11.51 2.83
C ILE A 147 7.22 9.99 2.90
N PRO A 148 6.08 9.39 3.26
CA PRO A 148 5.86 7.96 3.15
C PRO A 148 5.76 7.53 1.70
N VAL A 149 6.19 6.27 1.44
CA VAL A 149 5.95 5.57 0.18
C VAL A 149 5.34 4.22 0.48
N ILE A 150 4.16 3.96 -0.09
CA ILE A 150 3.47 2.67 0.02
C ILE A 150 3.70 1.89 -1.26
N VAL A 151 4.18 0.65 -1.13
CA VAL A 151 4.24 -0.32 -2.22
C VAL A 151 3.26 -1.46 -1.94
N ILE A 152 2.26 -1.59 -2.78
CA ILE A 152 1.32 -2.70 -2.72
C ILE A 152 1.93 -3.87 -3.46
N ASN A 153 1.83 -5.06 -2.87
CA ASN A 153 2.36 -6.28 -3.42
C ASN A 153 1.30 -7.37 -3.48
N GLN A 154 1.40 -8.20 -4.49
CA GLN A 154 0.56 -9.38 -4.66
C GLN A 154 1.18 -10.59 -3.96
N VAL A 155 0.39 -11.66 -3.83
CA VAL A 155 0.85 -12.95 -3.31
C VAL A 155 0.74 -14.03 -4.38
N HIS A 156 1.54 -15.07 -4.23
CA HIS A 156 1.44 -16.32 -4.99
C HIS A 156 1.45 -17.49 -4.03
N PHE A 157 0.91 -18.64 -4.45
CA PHE A 157 0.99 -19.86 -3.67
C PHE A 157 2.35 -20.53 -3.91
N ASP A 158 3.12 -20.72 -2.85
CA ASP A 158 4.37 -21.51 -2.88
C ASP A 158 4.07 -22.93 -2.44
N SER A 159 4.02 -23.86 -3.41
CA SER A 159 3.72 -25.27 -3.17
C SER A 159 4.76 -26.01 -2.32
N ARG A 160 5.99 -25.50 -2.21
CA ARG A 160 7.07 -26.11 -1.40
C ARG A 160 6.85 -25.94 0.10
N VAL A 161 6.15 -24.89 0.49
CA VAL A 161 5.85 -24.56 1.89
C VAL A 161 4.34 -24.45 2.14
N GLU A 162 3.53 -24.77 1.15
CA GLU A 162 2.06 -24.82 1.17
C GLU A 162 1.42 -23.54 1.74
N ARG A 163 1.97 -22.36 1.40
CA ARG A 163 1.46 -21.09 1.88
C ARG A 163 1.51 -19.99 0.82
N MET A 164 0.69 -18.98 1.03
CA MET A 164 0.75 -17.73 0.26
C MET A 164 2.00 -16.94 0.66
N LYS A 165 2.79 -16.52 -0.33
CA LYS A 165 3.97 -15.67 -0.16
C LYS A 165 3.86 -14.41 -0.99
N PRO A 166 4.42 -13.28 -0.52
CA PRO A 166 4.51 -12.08 -1.35
C PRO A 166 5.41 -12.33 -2.58
N VAL A 167 5.02 -11.78 -3.72
CA VAL A 167 5.82 -11.83 -4.95
C VAL A 167 7.14 -11.10 -4.70
N ALA A 168 8.25 -11.64 -5.23
CA ALA A 168 9.60 -11.10 -5.07
C ALA A 168 9.97 -10.80 -3.59
N GLU A 169 9.58 -11.67 -2.67
CA GLU A 169 9.69 -11.55 -1.21
C GLU A 169 11.06 -11.02 -0.77
N HIS A 170 12.15 -11.63 -1.24
CA HIS A 170 13.50 -11.21 -0.86
C HIS A 170 13.85 -9.79 -1.34
N THR A 171 13.48 -9.44 -2.58
CA THR A 171 13.81 -8.14 -3.17
C THR A 171 13.09 -7.00 -2.46
N LEU A 172 11.81 -7.16 -2.16
CA LEU A 172 11.03 -6.18 -1.41
C LEU A 172 11.45 -6.17 0.07
N GLY A 173 11.56 -7.33 0.71
CA GLY A 173 11.87 -7.44 2.13
C GLY A 173 13.19 -6.77 2.54
N TYR A 174 14.20 -6.72 1.66
CA TYR A 174 15.43 -5.98 1.95
C TYR A 174 15.23 -4.45 2.01
N ARG A 175 14.28 -3.90 1.26
CA ARG A 175 14.12 -2.46 1.08
C ARG A 175 12.94 -1.87 1.83
N THR A 176 11.93 -2.67 2.16
CA THR A 176 10.79 -2.25 2.97
C THR A 176 11.12 -2.45 4.45
N LYS A 177 10.90 -1.41 5.24
CA LYS A 177 11.18 -1.44 6.69
C LYS A 177 9.94 -1.77 7.50
N ASP A 178 8.79 -1.41 6.96
CA ASP A 178 7.49 -1.69 7.56
C ASP A 178 6.73 -2.60 6.59
N ILE A 179 6.25 -3.75 7.08
CA ILE A 179 5.54 -4.77 6.29
C ILE A 179 4.22 -5.10 6.98
N LEU A 180 3.13 -4.81 6.30
CA LEU A 180 1.77 -5.05 6.73
C LEU A 180 1.12 -6.09 5.83
N ARG A 181 0.73 -7.23 6.39
CA ARG A 181 -0.07 -8.24 5.71
C ARG A 181 -1.55 -8.01 5.98
N LEU A 182 -2.37 -8.09 4.93
CA LEU A 182 -3.82 -8.02 5.03
C LEU A 182 -4.42 -9.36 4.62
N ASP A 183 -5.24 -9.95 5.48
CA ASP A 183 -5.93 -11.20 5.21
C ASP A 183 -7.46 -11.05 5.31
N ARG A 184 -8.15 -11.90 4.56
CA ARG A 184 -9.61 -12.02 4.64
C ARG A 184 -9.97 -12.97 5.77
N LEU A 185 -11.06 -12.67 6.44
CA LEU A 185 -11.68 -13.57 7.40
C LEU A 185 -12.98 -14.15 6.84
N SER A 186 -13.47 -15.21 7.45
CA SER A 186 -14.70 -15.90 7.04
C SER A 186 -15.95 -15.00 7.15
N SER A 187 -15.95 -14.05 8.06
CA SER A 187 -17.05 -13.08 8.18
C SER A 187 -17.01 -12.06 7.04
N PRO A 188 -18.12 -11.82 6.33
CA PRO A 188 -18.19 -10.85 5.25
C PRO A 188 -17.74 -9.44 5.69
N GLY A 189 -16.94 -8.79 4.85
CA GLY A 189 -16.41 -7.45 5.12
C GLY A 189 -15.29 -7.39 6.17
N LEU A 190 -15.12 -8.41 7.01
CA LEU A 190 -14.10 -8.42 8.07
C LEU A 190 -12.72 -8.82 7.49
N ARG A 191 -11.69 -8.12 7.94
CA ARG A 191 -10.29 -8.30 7.56
C ARG A 191 -9.40 -8.25 8.80
N VAL A 192 -8.19 -8.77 8.66
CA VAL A 192 -7.13 -8.61 9.66
C VAL A 192 -5.89 -8.00 9.01
N ALA A 193 -5.29 -7.04 9.69
CA ALA A 193 -3.98 -6.51 9.40
C ALA A 193 -2.98 -7.11 10.40
N ILE A 194 -1.89 -7.64 9.90
CA ILE A 194 -0.83 -8.29 10.68
C ILE A 194 0.47 -7.55 10.42
N LEU A 195 1.10 -7.06 11.47
CA LEU A 195 2.40 -6.40 11.39
C LEU A 195 3.50 -7.46 11.36
N GLU A 196 4.09 -7.69 10.19
CA GLU A 196 5.17 -8.68 10.03
C GLU A 196 6.56 -8.10 10.27
N ARG A 197 6.71 -6.81 10.05
CA ARG A 197 7.96 -6.07 10.34
C ARG A 197 7.64 -4.62 10.59
N HIS A 198 8.34 -4.05 11.53
CA HIS A 198 8.32 -2.60 11.78
C HIS A 198 9.63 -2.17 12.45
N ARG A 199 10.02 -0.89 12.26
CA ARG A 199 11.27 -0.34 12.80
C ARG A 199 11.31 -0.26 14.33
N PHE A 200 10.14 -0.09 14.96
CA PHE A 200 10.03 0.22 16.39
C PHE A 200 8.99 -0.63 17.12
N ARG A 201 8.24 -1.46 16.41
CA ARG A 201 7.18 -2.30 16.98
C ARG A 201 7.55 -3.77 16.84
N PRO A 202 7.17 -4.60 17.79
CA PRO A 202 7.34 -6.05 17.66
C PRO A 202 6.47 -6.59 16.52
N GLU A 203 6.96 -7.61 15.85
CA GLU A 203 6.21 -8.36 14.84
C GLU A 203 5.06 -9.17 15.47
N GLY A 204 4.09 -9.55 14.64
CA GLY A 204 2.97 -10.41 15.03
C GLY A 204 1.77 -9.67 15.63
N GLY A 205 1.85 -8.36 15.86
CA GLY A 205 0.68 -7.57 16.26
C GLY A 205 -0.42 -7.63 15.20
N MET A 206 -1.68 -7.71 15.62
CA MET A 206 -2.84 -7.89 14.73
C MET A 206 -3.97 -6.91 15.10
N VAL A 207 -4.64 -6.41 14.07
CA VAL A 207 -5.81 -5.53 14.18
C VAL A 207 -6.88 -5.97 13.19
N TYR A 208 -8.12 -5.99 13.65
CA TYR A 208 -9.28 -6.30 12.81
C TYR A 208 -9.92 -5.00 12.30
N PHE A 209 -10.32 -5.00 11.04
CA PHE A 209 -10.98 -3.87 10.40
C PHE A 209 -12.08 -4.34 9.44
N ARG A 210 -12.95 -3.43 9.02
CA ARG A 210 -13.98 -3.67 8.00
C ARG A 210 -13.76 -2.78 6.79
N ILE A 211 -14.14 -3.32 5.62
CA ILE A 211 -14.26 -2.52 4.40
C ILE A 211 -15.75 -2.19 4.25
N THR A 212 -16.07 -0.91 4.23
CA THR A 212 -17.42 -0.35 4.13
C THR A 212 -17.50 0.68 3.01
N GLU A 213 -18.64 1.32 2.84
CA GLU A 213 -18.77 2.47 1.93
C GLU A 213 -17.87 3.64 2.34
N LYS A 214 -17.59 3.81 3.64
CA LYS A 214 -16.68 4.82 4.20
C LYS A 214 -15.19 4.47 4.06
N GLY A 215 -14.85 3.40 3.36
CA GLY A 215 -13.49 2.90 3.22
C GLY A 215 -13.16 1.80 4.23
N ILE A 216 -12.05 1.95 4.92
CA ILE A 216 -11.62 1.06 6.01
C ILE A 216 -11.99 1.70 7.34
N GLU A 217 -12.67 0.93 8.19
CA GLU A 217 -13.15 1.36 9.50
C GLU A 217 -12.77 0.34 10.58
N GLU A 218 -12.78 0.80 11.83
CA GLU A 218 -12.62 -0.08 13.00
C GLU A 218 -13.61 -1.24 12.95
N ALA A 219 -13.14 -2.44 13.21
CA ALA A 219 -14.04 -3.54 13.54
C ALA A 219 -14.55 -3.31 14.96
N ILE A 220 -15.79 -2.83 15.12
CA ILE A 220 -16.43 -2.68 16.42
C ILE A 220 -16.31 -4.01 17.16
N ASN A 221 -15.78 -3.99 18.38
CA ASN A 221 -15.49 -5.13 19.23
C ASN A 221 -16.71 -6.04 19.42
N GLY A 222 -16.85 -7.04 18.55
CA GLY A 222 -17.73 -8.19 18.67
C GLY A 222 -16.99 -9.50 18.39
N ALA A 223 -15.75 -9.42 17.92
CA ALA A 223 -14.91 -10.59 17.67
C ALA A 223 -14.07 -10.88 18.94
N LYS A 224 -14.70 -11.48 19.97
CA LYS A 224 -13.95 -12.27 20.95
C LYS A 224 -13.02 -13.22 20.17
N LYS A 225 -11.72 -13.18 20.54
CA LYS A 225 -10.65 -14.14 20.22
C LYS A 225 -11.14 -15.31 19.34
N ILE A 226 -11.03 -15.14 18.02
CA ILE A 226 -10.96 -16.29 17.13
C ILE A 226 -9.49 -16.69 17.18
N THR A 227 -9.21 -17.69 17.99
CA THR A 227 -7.93 -18.42 17.98
C THR A 227 -7.82 -19.10 16.59
N PRO A 228 -6.62 -19.15 15.99
CA PRO A 228 -6.39 -19.75 14.68
C PRO A 228 -6.72 -21.23 14.64
#